data_c034fc52aafddd7790d73503a0a289c1
#
_entry.id   c034fc52aafddd7790d73503a0a289c1
#
_cell.length_a   1.000
_cell.length_b   1.000
_cell.length_c   1.000
_cell.angle_alpha   90.00
_cell.angle_beta   90.00
_cell.angle_gamma   90.00
#
_symmetry.space_group_name_H-M   'P 1'
#
loop_
_entity.id
_entity.type
_entity.pdbx_description
1 polymer ?
#
loop_
_entity_poly.entity_id
_entity_poly.type
_entity_poly.pdbx_seq_one_letter_code
_entity_poly.pdbx_strand_id
1 'polypeptide(L)'
;TGEMVRMIQQGGSWARIHSHGRLRGIMPLIAAMHPDGLDPLEPPPQGDMTLREIKEVIGRQTVLMGNIEISDIENLPSPQFTRKVETALREGTAGPGRGFILQPSACPYGRTITPLTMANYETMVHLAENWR
;
A
#
# COMPACT_ATOMS: atom_id res chain seq x y z
N THR A 1 -12.81 14.63 8.06
CA THR A 1 -12.28 13.23 7.96
C THR A 1 -11.98 12.68 9.35
N GLY A 2 -11.25 13.39 10.22
CA GLY A 2 -10.92 12.90 11.58
C GLY A 2 -12.14 12.62 12.47
N GLU A 3 -13.21 13.38 12.35
CA GLU A 3 -14.47 13.11 13.03
C GLU A 3 -15.10 11.79 12.53
N MET A 4 -15.11 11.56 11.22
CA MET A 4 -15.59 10.31 10.62
C MET A 4 -14.80 9.09 11.12
N VAL A 5 -13.45 9.20 11.20
CA VAL A 5 -12.61 8.14 11.75
C VAL A 5 -13.05 7.79 13.16
N ARG A 6 -13.21 8.80 14.05
CA ARG A 6 -13.67 8.57 15.42
C ARG A 6 -15.06 7.96 15.50
N MET A 7 -16.00 8.41 14.68
CA MET A 7 -17.37 7.86 14.66
C MET A 7 -17.39 6.39 14.26
N ILE A 8 -16.61 6.01 13.22
CA ILE A 8 -16.49 4.62 12.77
C ILE A 8 -15.92 3.75 13.90
N GLN A 9 -14.85 4.22 14.55
CA GLN A 9 -14.18 3.50 15.64
C GLN A 9 -15.07 3.37 16.88
N GLN A 10 -15.81 4.42 17.23
CA GLN A 10 -16.80 4.38 18.32
C GLN A 10 -17.95 3.41 18.03
N GLY A 11 -18.29 3.21 16.77
CA GLY A 11 -19.23 2.19 16.33
C GLY A 11 -18.69 0.75 16.35
N GLY A 12 -17.46 0.54 16.81
CA GLY A 12 -16.81 -0.78 16.88
C GLY A 12 -16.23 -1.28 15.55
N SER A 13 -16.06 -0.39 14.56
CA SER A 13 -15.53 -0.73 13.24
C SER A 13 -14.14 -0.15 13.00
N TRP A 14 -13.42 -0.73 12.03
CA TRP A 14 -12.10 -0.25 11.61
C TRP A 14 -12.22 0.92 10.63
N ALA A 15 -11.53 2.01 10.90
CA ALA A 15 -11.52 3.19 10.04
C ALA A 15 -10.28 3.16 9.12
N ARG A 16 -10.52 3.02 7.82
CA ARG A 16 -9.47 3.09 6.79
C ARG A 16 -9.55 4.43 6.06
N ILE A 17 -8.41 5.09 5.89
CA ILE A 17 -8.27 6.25 5.02
C ILE A 17 -7.74 5.77 3.67
N HIS A 18 -8.42 6.16 2.60
CA HIS A 18 -8.01 5.95 1.22
C HIS A 18 -7.56 7.28 0.63
N SER A 19 -6.27 7.40 0.27
CA SER A 19 -5.70 8.65 -0.22
C SER A 19 -4.60 8.38 -1.25
N HIS A 20 -4.85 8.81 -2.48
CA HIS A 20 -3.91 8.72 -3.59
C HIS A 20 -2.87 9.84 -3.61
N GLY A 21 -1.76 9.60 -4.29
CA GLY A 21 -0.77 10.59 -4.66
C GLY A 21 0.18 11.00 -3.53
N ARG A 22 0.47 12.28 -3.44
CA ARG A 22 1.52 12.81 -2.57
C ARG A 22 1.04 12.96 -1.13
N LEU A 23 1.60 12.14 -0.23
CA LEU A 23 1.19 12.06 1.17
C LEU A 23 2.08 12.86 2.12
N ARG A 24 3.32 13.21 1.74
CA ARG A 24 4.30 13.83 2.63
C ARG A 24 3.75 15.08 3.34
N GLY A 25 3.11 15.97 2.59
CA GLY A 25 2.57 17.22 3.13
C GLY A 25 1.35 17.04 4.07
N ILE A 26 0.61 15.95 3.92
CA ILE A 26 -0.61 15.67 4.72
C ILE A 26 -0.43 14.55 5.74
N MET A 27 0.72 13.87 5.73
CA MET A 27 0.99 12.73 6.61
C MET A 27 0.85 13.08 8.10
N PRO A 28 1.29 14.25 8.61
CA PRO A 28 1.05 14.63 10.00
C PRO A 28 -0.45 14.73 10.36
N LEU A 29 -1.27 15.20 9.41
CA LEU A 29 -2.73 15.29 9.60
C LEU A 29 -3.36 13.90 9.61
N ILE A 30 -2.93 13.00 8.73
CA ILE A 30 -3.37 11.60 8.70
C ILE A 30 -3.00 10.91 10.02
N ALA A 31 -1.76 11.06 10.46
CA ALA A 31 -1.29 10.47 11.72
C ALA A 31 -2.11 10.96 12.93
N ALA A 32 -2.45 12.24 12.98
CA ALA A 32 -3.27 12.83 14.06
C ALA A 32 -4.72 12.32 14.07
N MET A 33 -5.22 11.75 12.99
CA MET A 33 -6.55 11.14 12.92
C MET A 33 -6.58 9.72 13.51
N HIS A 34 -5.43 9.08 13.70
CA HIS A 34 -5.28 7.71 14.20
C HIS A 34 -6.12 6.68 13.43
N PRO A 35 -6.03 6.60 12.09
CA PRO A 35 -6.77 5.61 11.33
C PRO A 35 -6.26 4.19 11.62
N ASP A 36 -7.13 3.20 11.49
CA ASP A 36 -6.75 1.80 11.63
C ASP A 36 -6.00 1.28 10.40
N GLY A 37 -6.31 1.82 9.22
CA GLY A 37 -5.65 1.49 7.97
C GLY A 37 -5.43 2.71 7.06
N LEU A 38 -4.41 2.64 6.21
CA LEU A 38 -4.10 3.65 5.19
C LEU A 38 -3.69 2.97 3.89
N ASP A 39 -4.31 3.37 2.77
CA ASP A 39 -4.03 2.88 1.42
C ASP A 39 -4.21 3.98 0.36
N PRO A 40 -3.68 3.80 -0.86
CA PRO A 40 -2.87 2.69 -1.37
C PRO A 40 -1.36 2.87 -1.21
N LEU A 41 -0.87 3.96 -0.64
CA LEU A 41 0.55 4.23 -0.35
C LEU A 41 1.44 4.23 -1.61
N GLU A 42 1.00 4.90 -2.63
CA GLU A 42 1.68 4.90 -3.93
C GLU A 42 3.15 5.34 -3.81
N PRO A 43 4.08 4.57 -4.42
CA PRO A 43 5.49 4.93 -4.40
C PRO A 43 5.78 6.08 -5.38
N PRO A 44 6.94 6.75 -5.28
CA PRO A 44 7.38 7.67 -6.34
C PRO A 44 7.42 6.97 -7.72
N PRO A 45 7.02 7.66 -8.80
CA PRO A 45 6.73 9.10 -8.90
C PRO A 45 5.27 9.50 -8.62
N GLN A 46 4.32 8.55 -8.51
CA GLN A 46 2.91 8.84 -8.23
C GLN A 46 2.73 9.43 -6.83
N GLY A 47 3.30 8.76 -5.83
CA GLY A 47 3.46 9.30 -4.49
C GLY A 47 4.76 10.12 -4.34
N ASP A 48 5.07 10.52 -3.11
CA ASP A 48 6.29 11.27 -2.75
C ASP A 48 6.95 10.74 -1.46
N MET A 49 6.52 9.57 -1.00
CA MET A 49 7.10 8.84 0.14
C MET A 49 7.33 7.37 -0.21
N THR A 50 8.43 6.82 0.28
CA THR A 50 8.64 5.36 0.27
C THR A 50 7.78 4.69 1.33
N LEU A 51 7.53 3.40 1.18
CA LEU A 51 6.79 2.62 2.19
C LEU A 51 7.53 2.62 3.55
N ARG A 52 8.85 2.60 3.53
CA ARG A 52 9.69 2.73 4.72
C ARG A 52 9.44 4.05 5.45
N GLU A 53 9.49 5.19 4.75
CA GLU A 53 9.22 6.51 5.35
C GLU A 53 7.82 6.59 5.96
N ILE A 54 6.81 6.07 5.25
CA ILE A 54 5.43 6.02 5.76
C ILE A 54 5.35 5.16 7.02
N LYS A 55 5.99 4.00 7.02
CA LYS A 55 6.03 3.09 8.17
C LYS A 55 6.68 3.71 9.40
N GLU A 56 7.76 4.48 9.22
CA GLU A 56 8.43 5.19 10.32
C GLU A 56 7.50 6.21 10.99
N VAL A 57 6.63 6.88 10.22
CA VAL A 57 5.72 7.91 10.74
C VAL A 57 4.49 7.30 11.40
N ILE A 58 3.82 6.34 10.75
CA ILE A 58 2.47 5.91 11.16
C ILE A 58 2.33 4.39 11.37
N GLY A 59 3.30 3.59 10.94
CA GLY A 59 3.17 2.13 10.88
C GLY A 59 3.01 1.42 12.23
N ARG A 60 3.31 2.07 13.35
CA ARG A 60 3.09 1.50 14.69
C ARG A 60 1.62 1.50 15.10
N GLN A 61 0.83 2.43 14.59
CA GLN A 61 -0.58 2.63 14.97
C GLN A 61 -1.56 2.28 13.85
N THR A 62 -1.09 2.15 12.61
CA THR A 62 -1.91 2.00 11.41
C THR A 62 -1.44 0.79 10.61
N VAL A 63 -2.37 -0.03 10.14
CA VAL A 63 -2.09 -1.07 9.14
C VAL A 63 -1.82 -0.38 7.79
N LEU A 64 -0.67 -0.64 7.21
CA LEU A 64 -0.28 -0.12 5.91
C LEU A 64 -0.75 -1.07 4.81
N MET A 65 -1.42 -0.53 3.78
CA MET A 65 -1.96 -1.31 2.66
C MET A 65 -1.47 -0.73 1.35
N GLY A 66 -0.77 -1.50 0.57
CA GLY A 66 -0.17 -1.05 -0.70
C GLY A 66 1.02 -1.94 -1.06
N ASN A 67 1.96 -1.48 -1.81
CA ASN A 67 2.09 -0.18 -2.49
C ASN A 67 2.51 -0.45 -3.95
N ILE A 68 1.89 -1.48 -4.54
CA ILE A 68 2.22 -1.88 -5.91
C ILE A 68 1.40 -1.05 -6.88
N GLU A 69 2.09 -0.20 -7.65
CA GLU A 69 1.45 0.66 -8.63
C GLU A 69 0.83 -0.18 -9.76
N ILE A 70 -0.44 0.10 -10.08
CA ILE A 70 -1.16 -0.68 -11.10
C ILE A 70 -0.50 -0.60 -12.47
N SER A 71 0.07 0.55 -12.84
CA SER A 71 0.81 0.69 -14.10
C SER A 71 2.05 -0.20 -14.16
N ASP A 72 2.67 -0.50 -13.02
CA ASP A 72 3.79 -1.44 -12.94
C ASP A 72 3.34 -2.88 -13.17
N ILE A 73 2.17 -3.26 -12.64
CA ILE A 73 1.58 -4.58 -12.87
C ILE A 73 1.26 -4.78 -14.35
N GLU A 74 0.74 -3.75 -15.02
CA GLU A 74 0.33 -3.84 -16.41
C GLU A 74 1.51 -3.80 -17.40
N ASN A 75 2.61 -3.12 -17.06
CA ASN A 75 3.62 -2.72 -18.06
C ASN A 75 5.05 -3.17 -17.75
N LEU A 76 5.41 -3.48 -16.51
CA LEU A 76 6.77 -3.86 -16.20
C LEU A 76 7.07 -5.30 -16.61
N PRO A 77 8.25 -5.55 -17.24
CA PRO A 77 8.76 -6.90 -17.39
C PRO A 77 8.87 -7.61 -16.04
N SER A 78 8.50 -8.90 -15.99
CA SER A 78 8.40 -9.66 -14.73
C SER A 78 9.64 -9.59 -13.82
N PRO A 79 10.91 -9.59 -14.31
CA PRO A 79 12.06 -9.45 -13.41
C PRO A 79 12.16 -8.08 -12.73
N GLN A 80 11.67 -7.02 -13.39
CA GLN A 80 11.62 -5.67 -12.78
C GLN A 80 10.46 -5.57 -11.78
N PHE A 81 9.32 -6.14 -12.13
CA PHE A 81 8.16 -6.22 -11.27
C PHE A 81 8.44 -7.00 -9.99
N THR A 82 9.07 -8.18 -10.10
CA THR A 82 9.52 -9.00 -8.96
C THR A 82 10.29 -8.16 -7.94
N ARG A 83 11.30 -7.38 -8.37
CA ARG A 83 12.08 -6.54 -7.47
C ARG A 83 11.25 -5.46 -6.75
N LYS A 84 10.22 -4.93 -7.39
CA LYS A 84 9.30 -3.98 -6.75
C LYS A 84 8.48 -4.65 -5.66
N VAL A 85 7.94 -5.83 -5.93
CA VAL A 85 7.18 -6.60 -4.94
C VAL A 85 8.04 -6.99 -3.74
N GLU A 86 9.26 -7.50 -3.98
CA GLU A 86 10.22 -7.83 -2.92
C GLU A 86 10.57 -6.60 -2.07
N THR A 87 10.72 -5.44 -2.70
CA THR A 87 10.98 -4.19 -1.97
C THR A 87 9.78 -3.80 -1.10
N ALA A 88 8.57 -3.87 -1.63
CA ALA A 88 7.35 -3.59 -0.88
C ALA A 88 7.19 -4.54 0.33
N LEU A 89 7.38 -5.84 0.12
CA LEU A 89 7.32 -6.83 1.19
C LEU A 89 8.39 -6.57 2.25
N ARG A 90 9.65 -6.37 1.85
CA ARG A 90 10.75 -6.07 2.76
C ARG A 90 10.49 -4.80 3.59
N GLU A 91 10.06 -3.72 2.97
CA GLU A 91 9.82 -2.46 3.68
C GLU A 91 8.55 -2.52 4.53
N GLY A 92 7.50 -3.16 4.03
CA GLY A 92 6.22 -3.29 4.71
C GLY A 92 6.29 -4.18 5.96
N THR A 93 7.07 -5.27 5.91
CA THR A 93 7.20 -6.24 7.02
C THR A 93 8.37 -5.97 7.95
N ALA A 94 9.32 -5.08 7.59
CA ALA A 94 10.51 -4.82 8.40
C ALA A 94 10.18 -4.20 9.77
N GLY A 95 10.76 -4.76 10.84
CA GLY A 95 10.66 -4.22 12.19
C GLY A 95 9.24 -4.18 12.78
N PRO A 96 9.04 -3.48 13.89
CA PRO A 96 7.75 -3.44 14.57
C PRO A 96 6.74 -2.59 13.80
N GLY A 97 5.46 -3.02 13.82
CA GLY A 97 4.35 -2.30 13.19
C GLY A 97 3.03 -2.99 13.46
N ARG A 98 1.92 -2.33 13.13
CA ARG A 98 0.57 -2.89 13.28
C ARG A 98 0.25 -3.94 12.23
N GLY A 99 0.91 -3.90 11.08
CA GLY A 99 0.76 -4.85 9.99
C GLY A 99 0.95 -4.22 8.62
N PHE A 100 1.09 -5.10 7.63
CA PHE A 100 1.19 -4.71 6.22
C PHE A 100 0.32 -5.65 5.37
N ILE A 101 -0.45 -5.07 4.44
CA ILE A 101 -1.23 -5.79 3.43
C ILE A 101 -0.69 -5.40 2.07
N LEU A 102 -0.07 -6.36 1.37
CA LEU A 102 0.37 -6.15 -0.01
C LEU A 102 -0.85 -6.06 -0.92
N GLN A 103 -1.00 -4.95 -1.63
CA GLN A 103 -2.10 -4.77 -2.59
C GLN A 103 -1.71 -3.82 -3.73
N PRO A 104 -2.42 -3.90 -4.89
CA PRO A 104 -2.31 -2.90 -5.95
C PRO A 104 -2.85 -1.54 -5.51
N SER A 105 -2.36 -0.47 -6.16
CA SER A 105 -2.87 0.90 -5.93
C SER A 105 -4.28 1.11 -6.50
N ALA A 106 -4.64 0.36 -7.55
CA ALA A 106 -5.93 0.41 -8.21
C ALA A 106 -6.26 -0.91 -8.91
N CYS A 107 -7.45 -1.00 -9.52
CA CYS A 107 -7.77 -2.07 -10.46
C CYS A 107 -7.09 -1.80 -11.83
N PRO A 108 -6.92 -2.83 -12.69
CA PRO A 108 -6.41 -2.65 -14.05
C PRO A 108 -7.18 -1.60 -14.83
N TYR A 109 -6.46 -0.78 -15.60
CA TYR A 109 -7.06 0.27 -16.43
C TYR A 109 -7.77 -0.30 -17.66
N GLY A 110 -7.25 -1.41 -18.20
CA GLY A 110 -7.79 -2.09 -19.36
C GLY A 110 -8.97 -3.01 -19.03
N ARG A 111 -9.87 -3.21 -20.00
CA ARG A 111 -10.95 -4.22 -19.88
C ARG A 111 -10.46 -5.64 -20.11
N THR A 112 -9.27 -5.79 -20.70
CA THR A 112 -8.66 -7.08 -21.00
C THR A 112 -7.38 -7.22 -20.20
N ILE A 113 -7.29 -8.28 -19.41
CA ILE A 113 -6.07 -8.64 -18.71
C ILE A 113 -5.10 -9.27 -19.71
N THR A 114 -3.94 -8.64 -19.88
CA THR A 114 -2.89 -9.18 -20.76
C THR A 114 -2.17 -10.36 -20.12
N PRO A 115 -1.49 -11.23 -20.90
CA PRO A 115 -0.65 -12.29 -20.33
C PRO A 115 0.43 -11.75 -19.38
N LEU A 116 1.01 -10.57 -19.67
CA LEU A 116 1.99 -9.92 -18.79
C LEU A 116 1.36 -9.50 -17.47
N THR A 117 0.20 -8.83 -17.51
CA THR A 117 -0.54 -8.41 -16.32
C THR A 117 -0.87 -9.61 -15.45
N MET A 118 -1.35 -10.71 -16.04
CA MET A 118 -1.67 -11.94 -15.30
C MET A 118 -0.41 -12.52 -14.65
N ALA A 119 0.68 -12.67 -15.39
CA ALA A 119 1.94 -13.20 -14.87
C ALA A 119 2.49 -12.34 -13.70
N ASN A 120 2.33 -11.01 -13.76
CA ASN A 120 2.73 -10.12 -12.69
C ASN A 120 1.83 -10.26 -11.44
N TYR A 121 0.51 -10.43 -11.60
CA TYR A 121 -0.37 -10.76 -10.48
C TYR A 121 0.01 -12.09 -9.81
N GLU A 122 0.24 -13.14 -10.61
CA GLU A 122 0.69 -14.45 -10.11
C GLU A 122 2.02 -14.34 -9.36
N THR A 123 2.97 -13.54 -9.88
CA THR A 123 4.24 -13.25 -9.22
C THR A 123 4.03 -12.57 -7.87
N MET A 124 3.14 -11.58 -7.80
CA MET A 124 2.83 -10.86 -6.56
C MET A 124 2.26 -11.80 -5.49
N VAL A 125 1.30 -12.64 -5.87
CA VAL A 125 0.70 -13.63 -4.96
C VAL A 125 1.75 -14.64 -4.50
N HIS A 126 2.51 -15.22 -5.42
CA HIS A 126 3.55 -16.20 -5.11
C HIS A 126 4.60 -15.67 -4.13
N LEU A 127 5.08 -14.44 -4.34
CA LEU A 127 6.05 -13.81 -3.44
C LEU A 127 5.45 -13.56 -2.06
N ALA A 128 4.20 -13.10 -1.99
CA ALA A 128 3.53 -12.86 -0.71
C ALA A 128 3.33 -14.15 0.11
N GLU A 129 2.91 -15.23 -0.55
CA GLU A 129 2.70 -16.53 0.10
C GLU A 129 4.00 -17.17 0.62
N ASN A 130 5.13 -16.90 -0.03
CA ASN A 130 6.43 -17.47 0.31
C ASN A 130 7.35 -16.50 1.06
N TRP A 131 6.88 -15.32 1.41
CA TRP A 131 7.66 -14.31 2.13
C TRP A 131 7.92 -14.73 3.59
N ARG A 132 9.22 -14.73 3.99
CA ARG A 132 9.67 -15.13 5.35
C ARG A 132 10.60 -14.10 5.96
#